data_fbd5836b708659050cd2b432db15dea4
#
_entry.id   fbd5836b708659050cd2b432db15dea4
#
_cell.length_a   1.000
_cell.length_b   1.000
_cell.length_c   1.000
_cell.angle_alpha   90.00
_cell.angle_beta   90.00
_cell.angle_gamma   90.00
#
_symmetry.space_group_name_H-M   'P 1'
#
loop_
_entity.id
_entity.type
_entity.pdbx_description
1 polymer ?
#
loop_
_entity_poly.entity_id
_entity_poly.type
_entity_poly.pdbx_seq_one_letter_code
_entity_poly.pdbx_strand_id
1 'polypeptide(L)'
;QPCSSAASDVYKRQGFNFAKALAAALGKPLIAVNHLEGHALSPKLQTKLKYPYLLLLISGGHTQYLSVNGLGRYKRLGTTIDDALGEAFDKTAKILGVKFPGGPKIEIYAKKGNPNRYPLPKPIFNRGGCNLSFAGLKTAIVKVSRTLKTKQDRYDLAASFQNTILEILFKKTRIAINEFKKINKGNQFIIAGGVASNDK
;
A
#
# COMPACT_ATOMS: atom_id res chain seq x y z
N GLN A 1 21.07 -2.21 12.63
CA GLN A 1 20.93 -2.19 11.18
C GLN A 1 20.38 -0.83 10.77
N PRO A 2 20.96 -0.18 9.73
CA PRO A 2 20.39 1.07 9.23
C PRO A 2 18.96 0.86 8.79
N CYS A 3 18.11 1.80 9.16
CA CYS A 3 16.67 1.82 8.86
C CYS A 3 16.47 1.61 7.35
N SER A 4 15.56 0.73 6.96
CA SER A 4 15.28 0.38 5.54
C SER A 4 14.97 1.62 4.67
N SER A 5 14.51 2.71 5.28
CA SER A 5 14.29 4.00 4.63
C SER A 5 15.57 4.64 4.10
N ALA A 6 16.67 4.62 4.87
CA ALA A 6 17.95 5.23 4.46
C ALA A 6 18.55 4.50 3.24
N ALA A 7 18.52 3.16 3.22
CA ALA A 7 18.99 2.38 2.07
C ALA A 7 18.15 2.67 0.82
N SER A 8 16.83 2.72 0.94
CA SER A 8 15.91 3.05 -0.17
C SER A 8 16.18 4.46 -0.73
N ASP A 9 16.48 5.44 0.13
CA ASP A 9 16.79 6.81 -0.31
C ASP A 9 18.13 6.89 -1.04
N VAL A 10 19.14 6.11 -0.63
CA VAL A 10 20.44 6.04 -1.32
C VAL A 10 20.25 5.51 -2.75
N TYR A 11 19.52 4.41 -2.94
CA TYR A 11 19.28 3.86 -4.29
C TYR A 11 18.50 4.82 -5.19
N LYS A 12 17.48 5.49 -4.66
CA LYS A 12 16.71 6.49 -5.42
C LYS A 12 17.60 7.67 -5.86
N ARG A 13 18.49 8.13 -4.99
CA ARG A 13 19.44 9.21 -5.30
C ARG A 13 20.47 8.80 -6.34
N GLN A 14 20.92 7.55 -6.35
CA GLN A 14 21.87 7.04 -7.36
C GLN A 14 21.28 7.13 -8.77
N GLY A 15 20.06 6.62 -8.99
CA GLY A 15 19.38 6.70 -10.29
C GLY A 15 19.17 8.15 -10.75
N PHE A 16 18.76 9.04 -9.83
CA PHE A 16 18.57 10.45 -10.13
C PHE A 16 19.89 11.16 -10.49
N ASN A 17 20.97 10.91 -9.73
CA ASN A 17 22.26 11.49 -10.00
C ASN A 17 22.86 10.98 -11.32
N PHE A 18 22.68 9.69 -11.63
CA PHE A 18 23.07 9.13 -12.92
C PHE A 18 22.33 9.81 -14.08
N ALA A 19 21.00 9.96 -13.98
CA ALA A 19 20.20 10.63 -14.99
C ALA A 19 20.63 12.11 -15.19
N LYS A 20 20.96 12.83 -14.10
CA LYS A 20 21.49 14.20 -14.17
C LYS A 20 22.83 14.27 -14.90
N ALA A 21 23.76 13.38 -14.54
CA ALA A 21 25.07 13.33 -15.18
C ALA A 21 24.96 12.99 -16.68
N LEU A 22 24.10 12.04 -17.05
CA LEU A 22 23.85 11.66 -18.43
C LEU A 22 23.23 12.81 -19.23
N ALA A 23 22.21 13.48 -18.67
CA ALA A 23 21.59 14.65 -19.31
C ALA A 23 22.59 15.77 -19.54
N ALA A 24 23.45 16.06 -18.57
CA ALA A 24 24.52 17.06 -18.69
C ALA A 24 25.53 16.66 -19.76
N ALA A 25 26.00 15.42 -19.78
CA ALA A 25 26.96 14.93 -20.76
C ALA A 25 26.44 14.96 -22.19
N LEU A 26 25.13 14.74 -22.38
CA LEU A 26 24.47 14.72 -23.70
C LEU A 26 23.88 16.10 -24.10
N GLY A 27 24.00 17.11 -23.27
CA GLY A 27 23.40 18.43 -23.51
C GLY A 27 21.87 18.38 -23.64
N LYS A 28 21.19 17.42 -22.96
CA LYS A 28 19.75 17.23 -23.03
C LYS A 28 19.06 17.75 -21.76
N PRO A 29 17.82 18.31 -21.89
CA PRO A 29 17.05 18.71 -20.72
C PRO A 29 16.64 17.49 -19.89
N LEU A 30 16.67 17.63 -18.56
CA LEU A 30 16.16 16.64 -17.62
C LEU A 30 14.82 17.08 -17.05
N ILE A 31 13.81 16.23 -17.21
CA ILE A 31 12.49 16.45 -16.62
C ILE A 31 12.36 15.55 -15.38
N ALA A 32 12.25 16.18 -14.21
CA ALA A 32 12.03 15.46 -12.95
C ALA A 32 10.53 15.19 -12.76
N VAL A 33 10.14 13.93 -12.73
CA VAL A 33 8.76 13.49 -12.49
C VAL A 33 8.63 12.94 -11.07
N ASN A 34 7.64 13.41 -10.32
CA ASN A 34 7.36 12.88 -9.00
C ASN A 34 6.80 11.45 -9.11
N HIS A 35 7.44 10.51 -8.41
CA HIS A 35 7.06 9.09 -8.43
C HIS A 35 5.58 8.85 -8.03
N LEU A 36 5.11 9.54 -7.00
CA LEU A 36 3.71 9.41 -6.55
C LEU A 36 2.74 10.00 -7.57
N GLU A 37 3.13 11.06 -8.25
CA GLU A 37 2.36 11.63 -9.36
C GLU A 37 2.28 10.66 -10.53
N GLY A 38 3.37 9.96 -10.85
CA GLY A 38 3.36 8.89 -11.84
C GLY A 38 2.34 7.81 -11.52
N HIS A 39 2.27 7.35 -10.27
CA HIS A 39 1.23 6.42 -9.83
C HIS A 39 -0.18 7.02 -9.88
N ALA A 40 -0.33 8.29 -9.51
CA ALA A 40 -1.64 8.94 -9.52
C ALA A 40 -2.20 9.10 -10.94
N LEU A 41 -1.35 9.33 -11.92
CA LEU A 41 -1.75 9.59 -13.31
C LEU A 41 -1.76 8.33 -14.19
N SER A 42 -1.04 7.27 -13.82
CA SER A 42 -0.96 6.04 -14.62
C SER A 42 -2.33 5.45 -15.02
N PRO A 43 -3.39 5.48 -14.19
CA PRO A 43 -4.71 4.99 -14.59
C PRO A 43 -5.33 5.78 -15.76
N LYS A 44 -4.93 7.04 -15.96
CA LYS A 44 -5.39 7.85 -17.10
C LYS A 44 -4.87 7.37 -18.45
N LEU A 45 -3.81 6.56 -18.47
CA LEU A 45 -3.28 5.95 -19.69
C LEU A 45 -4.22 4.86 -20.24
N GLN A 46 -5.00 4.24 -19.37
CA GLN A 46 -5.88 3.11 -19.73
C GLN A 46 -7.37 3.47 -19.69
N THR A 47 -7.73 4.55 -19.01
CA THR A 47 -9.13 4.93 -18.78
C THR A 47 -9.36 6.43 -18.98
N LYS A 48 -10.58 6.79 -19.40
CA LYS A 48 -11.00 8.20 -19.55
C LYS A 48 -11.35 8.80 -18.18
N LEU A 49 -10.38 8.89 -17.28
CA LEU A 49 -10.57 9.51 -15.97
C LEU A 49 -10.70 11.04 -16.07
N LYS A 50 -11.73 11.58 -15.42
CA LYS A 50 -11.95 13.02 -15.27
C LYS A 50 -11.59 13.46 -13.85
N TYR A 51 -11.05 14.66 -13.72
CA TYR A 51 -10.83 15.29 -12.42
C TYR A 51 -12.14 15.88 -11.88
N PRO A 52 -12.32 15.94 -10.56
CA PRO A 52 -11.52 15.30 -9.53
C PRO A 52 -11.89 13.82 -9.35
N TYR A 53 -10.93 13.00 -8.85
CA TYR A 53 -11.16 11.61 -8.44
C TYR A 53 -10.45 11.28 -7.13
N LEU A 54 -10.97 10.29 -6.40
CA LEU A 54 -10.34 9.74 -5.20
C LEU A 54 -9.40 8.61 -5.61
N LEU A 55 -8.16 8.66 -5.14
CA LEU A 55 -7.14 7.63 -5.35
C LEU A 55 -6.77 6.98 -4.03
N LEU A 56 -6.80 5.65 -3.98
CA LEU A 56 -6.10 4.84 -3.00
C LEU A 56 -4.80 4.33 -3.63
N LEU A 57 -3.69 4.88 -3.21
CA LEU A 57 -2.37 4.44 -3.63
C LEU A 57 -1.85 3.39 -2.65
N ILE A 58 -1.56 2.17 -3.16
CA ILE A 58 -1.08 1.04 -2.37
C ILE A 58 0.15 0.42 -3.02
N SER A 59 1.33 0.72 -2.49
CA SER A 59 2.61 0.19 -2.99
C SER A 59 3.45 -0.41 -1.86
N GLY A 60 4.63 -0.90 -2.19
CA GLY A 60 5.60 -1.40 -1.21
C GLY A 60 5.99 -0.37 -0.15
N GLY A 61 6.08 0.91 -0.51
CA GLY A 61 6.53 1.98 0.38
C GLY A 61 5.47 3.04 0.71
N HIS A 62 4.29 3.00 0.07
CA HIS A 62 3.27 4.03 0.26
C HIS A 62 1.87 3.41 0.35
N THR A 63 1.08 3.92 1.31
CA THR A 63 -0.35 3.61 1.41
C THR A 63 -1.07 4.89 1.83
N GLN A 64 -1.83 5.48 0.90
CA GLN A 64 -2.47 6.77 1.16
C GLN A 64 -3.71 7.02 0.31
N TYR A 65 -4.63 7.81 0.85
CA TYR A 65 -5.79 8.34 0.15
C TYR A 65 -5.48 9.76 -0.35
N LEU A 66 -5.66 9.98 -1.65
CA LEU A 66 -5.44 11.26 -2.30
C LEU A 66 -6.70 11.72 -3.04
N SER A 67 -7.08 12.98 -2.85
CA SER A 67 -7.97 13.68 -3.77
C SER A 67 -7.13 14.26 -4.90
N VAL A 68 -7.33 13.78 -6.11
CA VAL A 68 -6.63 14.21 -7.31
C VAL A 68 -7.52 15.22 -8.04
N ASN A 69 -7.19 16.50 -7.91
CA ASN A 69 -8.02 17.61 -8.40
C ASN A 69 -7.54 18.16 -9.76
N GLY A 70 -6.38 17.72 -10.22
CA GLY A 70 -5.75 18.11 -11.47
C GLY A 70 -4.27 17.74 -11.46
N LEU A 71 -3.60 17.99 -12.57
CA LEU A 71 -2.14 17.85 -12.67
C LEU A 71 -1.47 18.77 -11.65
N GLY A 72 -0.56 18.24 -10.83
CA GLY A 72 0.10 18.98 -9.76
C GLY A 72 -0.81 19.39 -8.58
N ARG A 73 -2.11 19.06 -8.61
CA ARG A 73 -3.08 19.48 -7.59
C ARG A 73 -3.63 18.27 -6.81
N TYR A 74 -2.93 17.91 -5.75
CA TYR A 74 -3.25 16.77 -4.90
C TYR A 74 -3.55 17.21 -3.47
N LYS A 75 -4.57 16.61 -2.85
CA LYS A 75 -4.85 16.75 -1.42
C LYS A 75 -4.83 15.39 -0.77
N ARG A 76 -3.91 15.19 0.20
CA ARG A 76 -3.87 13.97 0.98
C ARG A 76 -4.98 13.97 2.03
N LEU A 77 -5.86 12.97 1.99
CA LEU A 77 -6.95 12.78 2.94
C LEU A 77 -6.51 11.89 4.11
N GLY A 78 -5.63 10.94 3.86
CA GLY A 78 -5.06 10.05 4.87
C GLY A 78 -3.87 9.28 4.35
N THR A 79 -3.07 8.75 5.27
CA THR A 79 -1.88 7.95 4.96
C THR A 79 -1.68 6.90 6.03
N THR A 80 -0.85 5.87 5.76
CA THR A 80 -0.34 5.04 6.83
C THR A 80 0.54 5.87 7.77
N ILE A 81 0.39 5.66 9.07
CA ILE A 81 1.20 6.35 10.11
C ILE A 81 2.45 5.53 10.50
N ASP A 82 2.55 4.32 9.99
CA ASP A 82 3.64 3.39 10.25
C ASP A 82 4.02 2.62 8.96
N ASP A 83 3.98 1.30 8.97
CA ASP A 83 4.32 0.47 7.80
C ASP A 83 3.38 0.73 6.61
N ALA A 84 3.91 0.72 5.39
CA ALA A 84 3.10 0.65 4.18
C ALA A 84 2.46 -0.74 4.04
N LEU A 85 1.35 -0.84 3.31
CA LEU A 85 0.62 -2.10 3.17
C LEU A 85 1.46 -3.19 2.50
N GLY A 86 2.18 -2.87 1.41
CA GLY A 86 3.07 -3.83 0.76
C GLY A 86 4.18 -4.32 1.69
N GLU A 87 4.74 -3.43 2.50
CA GLU A 87 5.72 -3.77 3.53
C GLU A 87 5.11 -4.71 4.59
N ALA A 88 3.86 -4.50 4.99
CA ALA A 88 3.15 -5.38 5.92
C ALA A 88 2.96 -6.80 5.33
N PHE A 89 2.64 -6.92 4.03
CA PHE A 89 2.59 -8.19 3.32
C PHE A 89 3.95 -8.90 3.29
N ASP A 90 5.03 -8.19 2.93
CA ASP A 90 6.38 -8.76 2.85
C ASP A 90 6.91 -9.20 4.23
N LYS A 91 6.66 -8.40 5.27
CA LYS A 91 7.00 -8.76 6.65
C LYS A 91 6.22 -10.00 7.11
N THR A 92 4.93 -10.10 6.79
CA THR A 92 4.09 -11.26 7.10
C THR A 92 4.58 -12.50 6.36
N ALA A 93 4.92 -12.39 5.09
CA ALA A 93 5.49 -13.48 4.30
C ALA A 93 6.79 -14.01 4.92
N LYS A 94 7.69 -13.11 5.32
CA LYS A 94 8.94 -13.47 6.00
C LYS A 94 8.70 -14.24 7.30
N ILE A 95 7.72 -13.80 8.11
CA ILE A 95 7.34 -14.50 9.37
C ILE A 95 6.80 -15.90 9.08
N LEU A 96 6.03 -16.07 8.01
CA LEU A 96 5.48 -17.36 7.59
C LEU A 96 6.49 -18.25 6.84
N GLY A 97 7.75 -17.81 6.69
CA GLY A 97 8.80 -18.57 5.98
C GLY A 97 8.60 -18.57 4.45
N VAL A 98 7.90 -17.59 3.91
CA VAL A 98 7.63 -17.47 2.47
C VAL A 98 8.65 -16.53 1.83
N LYS A 99 9.25 -16.95 0.70
CA LYS A 99 10.27 -16.18 -0.02
C LYS A 99 9.65 -14.95 -0.70
N PHE A 100 10.46 -13.89 -0.84
CA PHE A 100 10.11 -12.69 -1.61
C PHE A 100 9.77 -13.03 -3.10
N PRO A 101 8.84 -12.32 -3.76
CA PRO A 101 7.95 -11.28 -3.24
C PRO A 101 6.83 -11.86 -2.36
N GLY A 102 6.54 -11.17 -1.24
CA GLY A 102 5.62 -11.67 -0.23
C GLY A 102 4.15 -11.58 -0.60
N GLY A 103 3.73 -10.46 -1.18
CA GLY A 103 2.32 -10.16 -1.49
C GLY A 103 1.63 -11.28 -2.28
N PRO A 104 2.08 -11.64 -3.49
CA PRO A 104 1.44 -12.68 -4.31
C PRO A 104 1.41 -14.05 -3.62
N LYS A 105 2.43 -14.37 -2.83
CA LYS A 105 2.50 -15.67 -2.13
C LYS A 105 1.59 -15.74 -0.92
N ILE A 106 1.44 -14.63 -0.19
CA ILE A 106 0.45 -14.53 0.88
C ILE A 106 -0.97 -14.70 0.32
N GLU A 107 -1.25 -14.13 -0.84
CA GLU A 107 -2.53 -14.31 -1.53
C GLU A 107 -2.80 -15.80 -1.86
N ILE A 108 -1.81 -16.50 -2.43
CA ILE A 108 -1.91 -17.94 -2.72
C ILE A 108 -2.16 -18.75 -1.45
N TYR A 109 -1.50 -18.40 -0.33
CA TYR A 109 -1.70 -19.05 0.96
C TYR A 109 -3.10 -18.75 1.49
N ALA A 110 -3.54 -17.51 1.43
CA ALA A 110 -4.84 -17.08 1.92
C ALA A 110 -6.02 -17.75 1.19
N LYS A 111 -5.87 -18.05 -0.11
CA LYS A 111 -6.88 -18.81 -0.90
C LYS A 111 -7.12 -20.23 -0.36
N LYS A 112 -6.19 -20.78 0.43
CA LYS A 112 -6.24 -22.14 1.00
C LYS A 112 -6.58 -22.16 2.49
N GLY A 113 -6.71 -20.99 3.12
CA GLY A 113 -6.88 -20.83 4.56
C GLY A 113 -8.27 -20.38 4.97
N ASN A 114 -8.55 -20.56 6.27
CA ASN A 114 -9.76 -20.03 6.90
C ASN A 114 -9.51 -18.60 7.41
N PRO A 115 -10.20 -17.57 6.86
CA PRO A 115 -9.99 -16.16 7.23
C PRO A 115 -10.42 -15.82 8.66
N ASN A 116 -11.21 -16.67 9.31
CA ASN A 116 -11.76 -16.43 10.65
C ASN A 116 -11.01 -17.19 11.76
N ARG A 117 -9.94 -17.93 11.41
CA ARG A 117 -9.23 -18.79 12.36
C ARG A 117 -8.49 -17.99 13.44
N TYR A 118 -7.83 -16.90 13.06
CA TYR A 118 -7.02 -16.09 13.96
C TYR A 118 -7.56 -14.66 14.05
N PRO A 119 -8.13 -14.27 15.20
CA PRO A 119 -8.56 -12.89 15.41
C PRO A 119 -7.32 -11.98 15.51
N LEU A 120 -7.13 -11.14 14.51
CA LEU A 120 -6.03 -10.18 14.47
C LEU A 120 -6.53 -8.78 14.83
N PRO A 121 -5.69 -7.96 15.51
CA PRO A 121 -6.06 -6.60 15.85
C PRO A 121 -6.24 -5.74 14.60
N LYS A 122 -7.11 -4.74 14.68
CA LYS A 122 -7.34 -3.74 13.64
C LYS A 122 -6.89 -2.38 14.17
N PRO A 123 -5.58 -2.01 14.01
CA PRO A 123 -5.07 -0.76 14.54
C PRO A 123 -5.85 0.44 14.00
N ILE A 124 -6.11 1.42 14.83
CA ILE A 124 -6.87 2.67 14.54
C ILE A 124 -8.18 2.48 13.77
N PHE A 125 -8.75 1.26 13.77
CA PHE A 125 -9.97 0.91 13.04
C PHE A 125 -11.16 1.80 13.40
N ASN A 126 -11.37 2.05 14.70
CA ASN A 126 -12.46 2.87 15.22
C ASN A 126 -12.09 4.36 15.37
N ARG A 127 -10.83 4.73 15.10
CA ARG A 127 -10.41 6.13 15.12
C ARG A 127 -10.93 6.84 13.87
N GLY A 128 -11.48 8.04 14.04
CA GLY A 128 -11.92 8.87 12.92
C GLY A 128 -10.80 9.22 11.93
N GLY A 129 -11.20 9.72 10.76
CA GLY A 129 -10.29 10.08 9.68
C GLY A 129 -9.81 8.88 8.84
N CYS A 130 -9.03 9.19 7.79
CA CYS A 130 -8.63 8.24 6.74
C CYS A 130 -7.24 7.63 6.97
N ASN A 131 -6.60 7.90 8.11
CA ASN A 131 -5.27 7.32 8.39
C ASN A 131 -5.36 5.81 8.61
N LEU A 132 -4.29 5.14 8.25
CA LEU A 132 -4.10 3.69 8.31
C LEU A 132 -2.93 3.36 9.25
N SER A 133 -2.91 2.13 9.80
CA SER A 133 -1.80 1.60 10.58
C SER A 133 -1.76 0.08 10.44
N PHE A 134 -0.57 -0.47 10.24
CA PHE A 134 -0.35 -1.90 10.03
C PHE A 134 0.74 -2.49 10.94
N ALA A 135 1.55 -1.68 11.63
CA ALA A 135 2.65 -2.19 12.47
C ALA A 135 2.15 -3.10 13.60
N GLY A 136 0.99 -2.79 14.19
CA GLY A 136 0.38 -3.64 15.22
C GLY A 136 0.01 -5.04 14.73
N LEU A 137 -0.33 -5.19 13.45
CA LEU A 137 -0.59 -6.49 12.83
C LEU A 137 0.67 -7.37 12.82
N LYS A 138 1.83 -6.81 12.46
CA LYS A 138 3.10 -7.54 12.47
C LYS A 138 3.37 -8.17 13.82
N THR A 139 3.22 -7.41 14.91
CA THR A 139 3.44 -7.92 16.28
C THR A 139 2.48 -9.06 16.62
N ALA A 140 1.21 -8.93 16.25
CA ALA A 140 0.22 -9.99 16.45
C ALA A 140 0.55 -11.25 15.66
N ILE A 141 0.95 -11.11 14.39
CA ILE A 141 1.36 -12.21 13.52
C ILE A 141 2.57 -12.95 14.10
N VAL A 142 3.59 -12.22 14.58
CA VAL A 142 4.76 -12.83 15.24
C VAL A 142 4.32 -13.64 16.47
N LYS A 143 3.39 -13.13 17.28
CA LYS A 143 2.88 -13.86 18.44
C LYS A 143 2.16 -15.15 18.02
N VAL A 144 1.26 -15.07 17.05
CA VAL A 144 0.51 -16.23 16.56
C VAL A 144 1.43 -17.22 15.83
N SER A 145 2.42 -16.74 15.08
CA SER A 145 3.32 -17.63 14.31
C SER A 145 4.11 -18.61 15.18
N ARG A 146 4.32 -18.28 16.46
CA ARG A 146 4.98 -19.18 17.44
C ARG A 146 4.11 -20.37 17.84
N THR A 147 2.82 -20.33 17.60
CA THR A 147 1.86 -21.40 17.95
C THR A 147 1.51 -22.30 16.76
N LEU A 148 1.96 -21.94 15.54
CA LEU A 148 1.66 -22.70 14.34
C LEU A 148 2.39 -24.04 14.35
N LYS A 149 1.65 -25.14 14.09
CA LYS A 149 2.20 -26.50 14.06
C LYS A 149 2.17 -27.11 12.67
N THR A 150 1.19 -26.72 11.86
CA THR A 150 0.91 -27.34 10.56
C THR A 150 1.06 -26.34 9.41
N LYS A 151 1.10 -26.86 8.19
CA LYS A 151 1.05 -26.03 6.99
C LYS A 151 -0.31 -25.33 6.85
N GLN A 152 -1.38 -26.00 7.29
CA GLN A 152 -2.72 -25.42 7.27
C GLN A 152 -2.82 -24.20 8.19
N ASP A 153 -2.21 -24.24 9.38
CA ASP A 153 -2.17 -23.07 10.27
C ASP A 153 -1.53 -21.85 9.60
N ARG A 154 -0.50 -22.06 8.76
CA ARG A 154 0.12 -20.96 7.99
C ARG A 154 -0.84 -20.40 6.93
N TYR A 155 -1.61 -21.24 6.26
CA TYR A 155 -2.64 -20.82 5.31
C TYR A 155 -3.74 -20.03 6.01
N ASP A 156 -4.19 -20.51 7.16
CA ASP A 156 -5.22 -19.86 7.96
C ASP A 156 -4.75 -18.50 8.49
N LEU A 157 -3.49 -18.39 8.94
CA LEU A 157 -2.94 -17.10 9.38
C LEU A 157 -2.79 -16.12 8.23
N ALA A 158 -2.38 -16.57 7.04
CA ALA A 158 -2.32 -15.74 5.85
C ALA A 158 -3.72 -15.24 5.44
N ALA A 159 -4.74 -16.12 5.50
CA ALA A 159 -6.13 -15.77 5.22
C ALA A 159 -6.68 -14.77 6.23
N SER A 160 -6.44 -14.99 7.52
CA SER A 160 -6.87 -14.09 8.60
C SER A 160 -6.20 -12.71 8.49
N PHE A 161 -4.91 -12.67 8.13
CA PHE A 161 -4.20 -11.41 7.87
C PHE A 161 -4.83 -10.65 6.71
N GLN A 162 -5.03 -11.30 5.56
CA GLN A 162 -5.59 -10.66 4.38
C GLN A 162 -7.02 -10.16 4.64
N ASN A 163 -7.85 -10.95 5.33
CA ASN A 163 -9.20 -10.53 5.71
C ASN A 163 -9.19 -9.30 6.63
N THR A 164 -8.29 -9.28 7.62
CA THR A 164 -8.14 -8.12 8.52
C THR A 164 -7.75 -6.86 7.76
N ILE A 165 -6.83 -6.96 6.78
CA ILE A 165 -6.47 -5.85 5.89
C ILE A 165 -7.69 -5.35 5.10
N LEU A 166 -8.46 -6.26 4.51
CA LEU A 166 -9.66 -5.91 3.75
C LEU A 166 -10.67 -5.14 4.59
N GLU A 167 -10.93 -5.59 5.82
CA GLU A 167 -11.84 -4.90 6.71
C GLU A 167 -11.36 -3.48 7.07
N ILE A 168 -10.04 -3.33 7.34
CA ILE A 168 -9.43 -2.02 7.61
C ILE A 168 -9.60 -1.10 6.40
N LEU A 169 -9.22 -1.59 5.21
CA LEU A 169 -9.31 -0.81 3.97
C LEU A 169 -10.75 -0.46 3.65
N PHE A 170 -11.69 -1.40 3.74
CA PHE A 170 -13.11 -1.17 3.47
C PHE A 170 -13.67 -0.04 4.34
N LYS A 171 -13.42 -0.09 5.66
CA LYS A 171 -13.89 0.94 6.57
C LYS A 171 -13.27 2.31 6.28
N LYS A 172 -11.95 2.34 6.09
CA LYS A 172 -11.22 3.60 5.85
C LYS A 172 -11.51 4.18 4.47
N THR A 173 -11.73 3.35 3.46
CA THR A 173 -12.18 3.79 2.13
C THR A 173 -13.55 4.44 2.19
N ARG A 174 -14.51 3.88 2.95
CA ARG A 174 -15.82 4.52 3.15
C ARG A 174 -15.70 5.92 3.75
N ILE A 175 -14.82 6.08 4.75
CA ILE A 175 -14.55 7.40 5.35
C ILE A 175 -13.92 8.32 4.30
N ALA A 176 -12.91 7.84 3.54
CA ALA A 176 -12.24 8.62 2.52
C ALA A 176 -13.19 9.08 1.39
N ILE A 177 -14.12 8.22 0.96
CA ILE A 177 -15.16 8.58 -0.02
C ILE A 177 -16.05 9.70 0.54
N ASN A 178 -16.47 9.61 1.81
CA ASN A 178 -17.30 10.63 2.42
C ASN A 178 -16.54 11.97 2.55
N GLU A 179 -15.28 11.95 2.99
CA GLU A 179 -14.45 13.16 3.06
C GLU A 179 -14.17 13.75 1.68
N PHE A 180 -13.94 12.91 0.67
CA PHE A 180 -13.76 13.36 -0.71
C PHE A 180 -15.04 14.06 -1.25
N LYS A 181 -16.21 13.46 -1.03
CA LYS A 181 -17.50 14.03 -1.46
C LYS A 181 -17.86 15.36 -0.80
N LYS A 182 -17.37 15.64 0.41
CA LYS A 182 -17.56 16.94 1.06
C LYS A 182 -16.83 18.08 0.34
N ILE A 183 -15.72 17.78 -0.31
CA ILE A 183 -14.83 18.80 -0.92
C ILE A 183 -14.86 18.78 -2.46
N ASN A 184 -15.44 17.75 -3.07
CA ASN A 184 -15.44 17.55 -4.51
C ASN A 184 -16.79 16.98 -5.01
N LYS A 185 -17.11 17.31 -6.27
CA LYS A 185 -18.27 16.75 -6.99
C LYS A 185 -17.92 15.50 -7.83
N GLY A 186 -16.68 14.97 -7.71
CA GLY A 186 -16.26 13.77 -8.44
C GLY A 186 -16.92 12.49 -7.87
N ASN A 187 -17.07 11.49 -8.73
CA ASN A 187 -17.69 10.19 -8.39
C ASN A 187 -16.81 8.99 -8.75
N GLN A 188 -15.54 9.22 -9.09
CA GLN A 188 -14.61 8.17 -9.49
C GLN A 188 -13.68 7.82 -8.33
N PHE A 189 -13.52 6.52 -8.08
CA PHE A 189 -12.57 5.95 -7.12
C PHE A 189 -11.63 5.01 -7.84
N ILE A 190 -10.35 5.19 -7.61
CA ILE A 190 -9.27 4.45 -8.26
C ILE A 190 -8.37 3.82 -7.21
N ILE A 191 -7.91 2.62 -7.48
CA ILE A 191 -6.86 1.95 -6.72
C ILE A 191 -5.66 1.78 -7.64
N ALA A 192 -4.47 2.21 -7.21
CA ALA A 192 -3.24 2.10 -7.97
C ALA A 192 -2.05 1.69 -7.09
N GLY A 193 -1.01 1.16 -7.73
CA GLY A 193 0.21 0.67 -7.10
C GLY A 193 0.31 -0.85 -7.12
N GLY A 194 1.49 -1.39 -6.84
CA GLY A 194 1.77 -2.82 -7.01
C GLY A 194 0.91 -3.76 -6.16
N VAL A 195 0.42 -3.32 -5.00
CA VAL A 195 -0.45 -4.13 -4.12
C VAL A 195 -1.89 -4.14 -4.64
N ALA A 196 -2.26 -3.20 -5.51
CA ALA A 196 -3.59 -3.15 -6.13
C ALA A 196 -3.86 -4.32 -7.11
N SER A 197 -2.83 -5.10 -7.44
CA SER A 197 -2.97 -6.32 -8.25
C SER A 197 -3.41 -7.55 -7.46
N ASN A 198 -3.63 -7.44 -6.16
CA ASN A 198 -4.22 -8.51 -5.35
C ASN A 198 -5.70 -8.66 -5.68
N ASP A 199 -6.15 -9.89 -5.96
CA ASP A 199 -7.51 -10.20 -6.46
C ASP A 199 -8.61 -10.14 -5.39
N LYS A 200 -8.31 -9.78 -4.14
CA LYS A 200 -9.30 -9.63 -3.06
C LYS A 200 -9.61 -8.21 -2.70
#